data_1da97902a5b3327a5b71f0f0cc0a5f89
#
_entry.id   1da97902a5b3327a5b71f0f0cc0a5f89
#
_cell.length_a   1.000
_cell.length_b   1.000
_cell.length_c   1.000
_cell.angle_alpha   90.00
_cell.angle_beta   90.00
_cell.angle_gamma   90.00
#
_symmetry.space_group_name_H-M   'P 1'
#
loop_
_entity.id
_entity.type
_entity.pdbx_description
1 polymer ?
#
loop_
_entity_poly.entity_id
_entity_poly.type
_entity_poly.pdbx_seq_one_letter_code
_entity_poly.pdbx_strand_id
1 'polypeptide(L)'
;MKTCVLILLTAFSMHMAAQDVHLHCGKIIDTENGKILTQKTIVVSGKIITSILDGYTDISNSDDTSIDFKSSTVMPGFIDLHVHMESEYNPKKYIERFTANEADVAFKSVNYARVTLMAGFTTVRDLGGSGVNIALRNAINQGHTVGPRVFTAGKAIATTGGHADPTNGTKKLLMGDPGPEQGVINSPEEARKAVRQRYKNGADNIKITATGGVLSVAKNGQNPQFTLEEVQAICETAKDYGMIVAAHAHGDEGMQRAVIGGVTTIEHGTKMSAQTMDLMIQYGTYLVPTITAGKAVADNAKIKGFYPEIIVPKALEIVPKIQNTFAKAYKRGVNIAFGTDAGVFPHGLNAKEFGYMVDVGMPPMEALQSATITNAKVLGLSEELGQLKEGYLADIVATNDDPTKNIATLEHVTFVMKEGVIYKN
;
A
#
# COMPACT_ATOMS: atom_id res chain seq x y z
N MET A 1 -40.16 -44.17 -43.78
CA MET A 1 -38.97 -44.40 -42.94
C MET A 1 -38.06 -43.22 -43.08
N LYS A 2 -37.98 -42.35 -42.06
CA LYS A 2 -37.05 -41.20 -42.03
C LYS A 2 -35.88 -41.57 -41.10
N THR A 3 -34.71 -41.74 -41.68
CA THR A 3 -33.48 -42.06 -40.97
C THR A 3 -32.91 -40.79 -40.40
N CYS A 4 -32.95 -40.63 -39.04
CA CYS A 4 -32.22 -39.55 -38.38
C CYS A 4 -30.75 -39.97 -38.22
N VAL A 5 -29.86 -39.23 -38.85
CA VAL A 5 -28.38 -39.32 -38.64
C VAL A 5 -28.05 -38.45 -37.45
N LEU A 6 -27.65 -39.07 -36.35
CA LEU A 6 -27.17 -38.40 -35.15
C LEU A 6 -25.65 -38.10 -35.33
N ILE A 7 -25.30 -36.83 -35.61
CA ILE A 7 -23.90 -36.41 -35.67
C ILE A 7 -23.44 -36.13 -34.23
N LEU A 8 -22.58 -37.00 -33.70
CA LEU A 8 -21.87 -36.84 -32.44
C LEU A 8 -20.74 -35.83 -32.63
N LEU A 9 -20.93 -34.57 -32.23
CA LEU A 9 -19.84 -33.58 -32.13
C LEU A 9 -19.02 -33.93 -30.85
N THR A 10 -17.89 -34.58 -31.02
CA THR A 10 -16.85 -34.68 -29.98
C THR A 10 -16.12 -33.32 -29.88
N ALA A 11 -16.45 -32.54 -28.88
CA ALA A 11 -15.70 -31.34 -28.51
C ALA A 11 -14.31 -31.78 -27.97
N PHE A 12 -13.29 -31.70 -28.80
CA PHE A 12 -11.92 -31.83 -28.38
C PHE A 12 -11.55 -30.53 -27.62
N SER A 13 -11.60 -30.57 -26.29
CA SER A 13 -11.01 -29.52 -25.47
C SER A 13 -9.48 -29.59 -25.65
N MET A 14 -8.94 -28.78 -26.56
CA MET A 14 -7.49 -28.51 -26.55
C MET A 14 -7.18 -27.81 -25.21
N HIS A 15 -6.69 -28.56 -24.24
CA HIS A 15 -5.96 -27.98 -23.14
C HIS A 15 -4.66 -27.44 -23.74
N MET A 16 -4.63 -26.13 -24.03
CA MET A 16 -3.34 -25.45 -24.17
C MET A 16 -2.67 -25.55 -22.81
N ALA A 17 -1.67 -26.40 -22.69
CA ALA A 17 -0.78 -26.38 -21.53
C ALA A 17 -0.21 -24.97 -21.42
N ALA A 18 -0.40 -24.32 -20.28
CA ALA A 18 0.21 -23.02 -20.05
C ALA A 18 1.73 -23.21 -20.13
N GLN A 19 2.43 -22.33 -20.81
CA GLN A 19 3.88 -22.30 -20.88
C GLN A 19 4.41 -22.04 -19.47
N ASP A 20 5.28 -22.91 -18.97
CA ASP A 20 5.89 -22.76 -17.65
C ASP A 20 7.15 -21.88 -17.75
N VAL A 21 7.36 -21.08 -16.68
CA VAL A 21 8.55 -20.24 -16.53
C VAL A 21 9.39 -20.80 -15.36
N HIS A 22 10.62 -21.23 -15.65
CA HIS A 22 11.56 -21.75 -14.68
C HIS A 22 12.54 -20.66 -14.26
N LEU A 23 12.49 -20.22 -12.99
CA LEU A 23 13.41 -19.23 -12.44
C LEU A 23 14.52 -19.96 -11.67
N HIS A 24 15.75 -19.97 -12.22
CA HIS A 24 16.91 -20.58 -11.59
C HIS A 24 17.54 -19.63 -10.58
N CYS A 25 17.20 -19.76 -9.30
CA CYS A 25 17.52 -18.82 -8.24
C CYS A 25 18.78 -19.23 -7.47
N GLY A 26 19.79 -18.36 -7.43
CA GLY A 26 20.97 -18.55 -6.57
C GLY A 26 20.60 -18.42 -5.09
N LYS A 27 19.77 -17.43 -4.77
CA LYS A 27 19.20 -17.21 -3.44
C LYS A 27 17.72 -16.90 -3.54
N ILE A 28 16.97 -17.39 -2.56
CA ILE A 28 15.55 -17.04 -2.34
C ILE A 28 15.39 -16.56 -0.90
N ILE A 29 14.73 -15.44 -0.69
CA ILE A 29 14.31 -14.99 0.64
C ILE A 29 13.03 -15.74 1.03
N ASP A 30 13.15 -16.64 1.97
CA ASP A 30 12.03 -17.30 2.65
C ASP A 30 11.53 -16.37 3.77
N THR A 31 10.53 -15.57 3.45
CA THR A 31 9.96 -14.59 4.37
C THR A 31 9.16 -15.25 5.50
N GLU A 32 8.62 -16.45 5.30
CA GLU A 32 7.89 -17.21 6.33
C GLU A 32 8.81 -17.61 7.49
N ASN A 33 9.97 -18.18 7.16
CA ASN A 33 10.90 -18.70 8.16
C ASN A 33 12.08 -17.76 8.48
N GLY A 34 12.17 -16.60 7.80
CA GLY A 34 13.27 -15.66 7.97
C GLY A 34 14.62 -16.23 7.53
N LYS A 35 14.66 -17.02 6.46
CA LYS A 35 15.85 -17.77 6.00
C LYS A 35 16.19 -17.43 4.55
N ILE A 36 17.38 -17.80 4.14
CA ILE A 36 17.82 -17.78 2.74
C ILE A 36 17.93 -19.22 2.26
N LEU A 37 17.15 -19.56 1.23
CA LEU A 37 17.30 -20.80 0.49
C LEU A 37 18.27 -20.57 -0.67
N THR A 38 19.05 -21.58 -1.03
CA THR A 38 20.05 -21.48 -2.12
C THR A 38 19.83 -22.55 -3.16
N GLN A 39 20.22 -22.24 -4.41
CA GLN A 39 20.20 -23.19 -5.53
C GLN A 39 18.83 -23.88 -5.69
N LYS A 40 17.80 -23.09 -6.00
CA LYS A 40 16.44 -23.56 -6.20
C LYS A 40 15.95 -23.17 -7.59
N THR A 41 14.98 -23.91 -8.12
CA THR A 41 14.17 -23.54 -9.27
C THR A 41 12.76 -23.26 -8.81
N ILE A 42 12.23 -22.06 -9.08
CA ILE A 42 10.81 -21.74 -8.94
C ILE A 42 10.16 -21.99 -10.30
N VAL A 43 9.10 -22.79 -10.32
CA VAL A 43 8.30 -23.03 -11.53
C VAL A 43 6.99 -22.24 -11.40
N VAL A 44 6.72 -21.44 -12.42
CA VAL A 44 5.50 -20.61 -12.52
C VAL A 44 4.69 -21.10 -13.70
N SER A 45 3.42 -21.44 -13.47
CA SER A 45 2.44 -21.78 -14.50
C SER A 45 1.25 -20.84 -14.43
N GLY A 46 0.97 -20.12 -15.51
CA GLY A 46 -0.05 -19.09 -15.51
C GLY A 46 0.21 -18.04 -14.43
N LYS A 47 -0.68 -17.94 -13.44
CA LYS A 47 -0.59 -16.91 -12.39
C LYS A 47 0.08 -17.35 -11.09
N ILE A 48 0.38 -18.65 -10.93
CA ILE A 48 0.76 -19.22 -9.65
C ILE A 48 2.14 -19.89 -9.70
N ILE A 49 2.77 -19.98 -8.54
CA ILE A 49 3.95 -20.82 -8.31
C ILE A 49 3.44 -22.27 -8.16
N THR A 50 3.87 -23.15 -9.04
CA THR A 50 3.44 -24.56 -9.04
C THR A 50 4.41 -25.45 -8.29
N SER A 51 5.71 -25.10 -8.22
CA SER A 51 6.69 -25.83 -7.43
C SER A 51 7.94 -24.99 -7.12
N ILE A 52 8.66 -25.43 -6.07
CA ILE A 52 9.99 -24.93 -5.72
C ILE A 52 10.91 -26.15 -5.55
N LEU A 53 11.75 -26.35 -6.55
CA LEU A 53 12.58 -27.56 -6.67
C LEU A 53 14.01 -27.32 -6.20
N ASP A 54 14.66 -28.38 -5.73
CA ASP A 54 16.09 -28.38 -5.39
C ASP A 54 16.95 -28.39 -6.66
N GLY A 55 17.99 -27.57 -6.67
CA GLY A 55 18.89 -27.43 -7.81
C GLY A 55 18.31 -26.63 -8.98
N TYR A 56 19.00 -26.69 -10.11
CA TYR A 56 18.58 -26.06 -11.36
C TYR A 56 18.06 -27.13 -12.30
N THR A 57 16.78 -27.12 -12.60
CA THR A 57 16.13 -28.14 -13.42
C THR A 57 16.20 -27.80 -14.90
N ASP A 58 16.47 -28.79 -15.72
CA ASP A 58 16.41 -28.67 -17.16
C ASP A 58 14.95 -28.49 -17.62
N ILE A 59 14.77 -27.74 -18.70
CA ILE A 59 13.48 -27.61 -19.37
C ILE A 59 13.22 -28.88 -20.18
N SER A 60 12.13 -29.58 -19.88
CA SER A 60 11.74 -30.79 -20.59
C SER A 60 10.76 -30.55 -21.74
N ASN A 61 9.99 -29.44 -21.69
CA ASN A 61 9.04 -29.05 -22.70
C ASN A 61 9.61 -27.89 -23.53
N SER A 62 9.58 -27.99 -24.86
CA SER A 62 10.11 -26.96 -25.77
C SER A 62 9.43 -25.59 -25.67
N ASP A 63 8.22 -25.55 -25.12
CA ASP A 63 7.42 -24.33 -24.97
C ASP A 63 7.76 -23.60 -23.69
N ASP A 64 8.39 -24.25 -22.69
CA ASP A 64 8.78 -23.66 -21.43
C ASP A 64 9.98 -22.72 -21.61
N THR A 65 10.09 -21.75 -20.70
CA THR A 65 11.21 -20.81 -20.69
C THR A 65 11.97 -20.85 -19.37
N SER A 66 13.28 -20.54 -19.40
CA SER A 66 14.07 -20.36 -18.19
C SER A 66 14.65 -18.96 -18.09
N ILE A 67 14.73 -18.47 -16.85
CA ILE A 67 15.39 -17.20 -16.52
C ILE A 67 16.48 -17.48 -15.50
N ASP A 68 17.69 -16.98 -15.78
CA ASP A 68 18.86 -17.20 -14.94
C ASP A 68 19.00 -16.13 -13.87
N PHE A 69 18.72 -16.50 -12.61
CA PHE A 69 18.96 -15.72 -11.39
C PHE A 69 20.00 -16.38 -10.47
N LYS A 70 20.92 -17.19 -11.01
CA LYS A 70 21.93 -17.91 -10.22
C LYS A 70 22.86 -16.99 -9.44
N SER A 71 23.07 -15.75 -9.92
CA SER A 71 23.83 -14.71 -9.23
C SER A 71 22.99 -13.68 -8.47
N SER A 72 21.66 -13.80 -8.49
CA SER A 72 20.71 -12.84 -7.93
C SER A 72 20.04 -13.36 -6.66
N THR A 73 19.36 -12.45 -5.97
CA THR A 73 18.48 -12.77 -4.84
C THR A 73 17.03 -12.52 -5.23
N VAL A 74 16.21 -13.57 -5.16
CA VAL A 74 14.79 -13.57 -5.53
C VAL A 74 13.95 -13.53 -4.25
N MET A 75 12.85 -12.79 -4.27
CA MET A 75 11.96 -12.61 -3.12
C MET A 75 10.53 -12.34 -3.55
N PRO A 76 9.54 -12.44 -2.64
CA PRO A 76 8.17 -12.07 -2.95
C PRO A 76 8.05 -10.61 -3.39
N GLY A 77 7.12 -10.32 -4.28
CA GLY A 77 6.76 -8.95 -4.62
C GLY A 77 6.35 -8.13 -3.39
N PHE A 78 6.77 -6.87 -3.32
CA PHE A 78 6.54 -6.02 -2.17
C PHE A 78 5.09 -5.51 -2.14
N ILE A 79 4.60 -5.33 -0.91
CA ILE A 79 3.29 -4.77 -0.61
C ILE A 79 3.50 -3.46 0.15
N ASP A 80 2.96 -2.34 -0.38
CA ASP A 80 2.98 -1.02 0.27
C ASP A 80 1.57 -0.67 0.77
N LEU A 81 1.38 -0.57 2.10
CA LEU A 81 0.06 -0.33 2.69
C LEU A 81 -0.34 1.15 2.75
N HIS A 82 0.49 2.06 2.24
CA HIS A 82 0.14 3.47 2.22
C HIS A 82 0.70 4.17 1.00
N VAL A 83 -0.14 4.36 -0.01
CA VAL A 83 0.16 5.16 -1.20
C VAL A 83 -1.02 6.07 -1.57
N HIS A 84 -0.75 7.05 -2.44
CA HIS A 84 -1.75 7.94 -3.05
C HIS A 84 -1.55 7.98 -4.56
N MET A 85 -2.17 7.04 -5.28
CA MET A 85 -1.92 6.80 -6.71
C MET A 85 -2.43 7.92 -7.64
N GLU A 86 -3.21 8.87 -7.12
CA GLU A 86 -3.76 9.97 -7.93
C GLU A 86 -2.84 11.19 -8.03
N SER A 87 -1.75 11.23 -7.29
CA SER A 87 -0.94 12.44 -7.24
C SER A 87 0.50 12.22 -6.80
N GLU A 88 1.35 13.17 -7.18
CA GLU A 88 2.62 13.44 -6.53
C GLU A 88 2.65 14.87 -6.03
N TYR A 89 3.29 15.08 -4.88
CA TYR A 89 3.36 16.41 -4.31
C TYR A 89 4.33 17.31 -5.09
N ASN A 90 3.84 18.48 -5.46
CA ASN A 90 4.59 19.49 -6.20
C ASN A 90 4.10 20.90 -5.81
N PRO A 91 4.85 21.98 -6.13
CA PRO A 91 4.47 23.34 -5.76
C PRO A 91 3.10 23.81 -6.29
N LYS A 92 2.58 23.17 -7.34
CA LYS A 92 1.27 23.51 -7.94
C LYS A 92 0.11 22.70 -7.35
N LYS A 93 0.38 21.76 -6.43
CA LYS A 93 -0.62 20.81 -5.90
C LYS A 93 -1.90 21.50 -5.40
N TYR A 94 -1.77 22.66 -4.74
CA TYR A 94 -2.91 23.41 -4.22
C TYR A 94 -3.75 24.08 -5.31
N ILE A 95 -3.18 24.36 -6.48
CA ILE A 95 -3.88 24.92 -7.64
C ILE A 95 -4.47 23.81 -8.49
N GLU A 96 -3.78 22.68 -8.64
CA GLU A 96 -4.22 21.53 -9.45
C GLU A 96 -5.60 21.02 -9.02
N ARG A 97 -5.94 21.11 -7.73
CA ARG A 97 -7.27 20.74 -7.22
C ARG A 97 -8.44 21.55 -7.83
N PHE A 98 -8.16 22.69 -8.44
CA PHE A 98 -9.15 23.56 -9.11
C PHE A 98 -9.06 23.53 -10.63
N THR A 99 -7.97 23.01 -11.18
CA THR A 99 -7.66 23.09 -12.61
C THR A 99 -7.58 21.73 -13.29
N ALA A 100 -7.34 20.64 -12.53
CA ALA A 100 -7.30 19.28 -13.06
C ALA A 100 -8.70 18.66 -13.06
N ASN A 101 -9.09 18.08 -14.19
CA ASN A 101 -10.29 17.25 -14.31
C ASN A 101 -9.95 15.79 -13.92
N GLU A 102 -10.97 14.96 -13.71
CA GLU A 102 -10.78 13.54 -13.37
C GLU A 102 -9.95 12.79 -14.43
N ALA A 103 -10.10 13.13 -15.71
CA ALA A 103 -9.31 12.56 -16.79
C ALA A 103 -7.80 12.92 -16.67
N ASP A 104 -7.48 14.17 -16.29
CA ASP A 104 -6.09 14.59 -16.07
C ASP A 104 -5.46 13.81 -14.91
N VAL A 105 -6.23 13.58 -13.84
CA VAL A 105 -5.82 12.76 -12.70
C VAL A 105 -5.62 11.31 -13.13
N ALA A 106 -6.56 10.73 -13.89
CA ALA A 106 -6.49 9.35 -14.34
C ALA A 106 -5.24 9.06 -15.18
N PHE A 107 -4.92 9.92 -16.15
CA PHE A 107 -3.71 9.73 -16.98
C PHE A 107 -2.42 9.85 -16.17
N LYS A 108 -2.34 10.74 -15.19
CA LYS A 108 -1.20 10.80 -14.26
C LYS A 108 -1.10 9.51 -13.43
N SER A 109 -2.23 9.05 -12.89
CA SER A 109 -2.32 7.84 -12.05
C SER A 109 -1.81 6.59 -12.75
N VAL A 110 -2.07 6.44 -14.06
CA VAL A 110 -1.54 5.34 -14.87
C VAL A 110 -0.01 5.30 -14.85
N ASN A 111 0.64 6.46 -14.99
CA ASN A 111 2.10 6.51 -14.93
C ASN A 111 2.63 6.18 -13.53
N TYR A 112 1.99 6.71 -12.47
CA TYR A 112 2.37 6.44 -11.08
C TYR A 112 2.24 4.95 -10.74
N ALA A 113 1.14 4.30 -11.19
CA ALA A 113 0.94 2.87 -11.02
C ALA A 113 2.04 2.05 -11.69
N ARG A 114 2.37 2.37 -12.95
CA ARG A 114 3.43 1.70 -13.69
C ARG A 114 4.79 1.84 -12.98
N VAL A 115 5.16 3.04 -12.56
CA VAL A 115 6.44 3.31 -11.88
C VAL A 115 6.54 2.56 -10.56
N THR A 116 5.46 2.52 -9.78
CA THR A 116 5.39 1.77 -8.52
C THR A 116 5.57 0.27 -8.74
N LEU A 117 4.91 -0.31 -9.74
CA LEU A 117 5.11 -1.73 -10.11
C LEU A 117 6.56 -2.01 -10.52
N MET A 118 7.16 -1.15 -11.37
CA MET A 118 8.55 -1.31 -11.83
C MET A 118 9.59 -1.18 -10.71
N ALA A 119 9.21 -0.59 -9.57
CA ALA A 119 10.02 -0.54 -8.36
C ALA A 119 9.88 -1.79 -7.46
N GLY A 120 9.11 -2.81 -7.91
CA GLY A 120 8.95 -4.08 -7.20
C GLY A 120 7.71 -4.16 -6.29
N PHE A 121 6.89 -3.11 -6.22
CA PHE A 121 5.66 -3.12 -5.43
C PHE A 121 4.52 -3.69 -6.27
N THR A 122 4.28 -4.99 -6.13
CA THR A 122 3.26 -5.72 -6.90
C THR A 122 1.86 -5.54 -6.34
N THR A 123 1.73 -5.13 -5.08
CA THR A 123 0.46 -4.83 -4.41
C THR A 123 0.59 -3.53 -3.61
N VAL A 124 -0.47 -2.70 -3.63
CA VAL A 124 -0.53 -1.46 -2.86
C VAL A 124 -1.91 -1.26 -2.23
N ARG A 125 -1.93 -0.57 -1.07
CA ARG A 125 -3.14 -0.02 -0.48
C ARG A 125 -3.14 1.50 -0.66
N ASP A 126 -4.06 2.00 -1.48
CA ASP A 126 -4.26 3.43 -1.73
C ASP A 126 -5.20 4.01 -0.66
N LEU A 127 -4.71 4.95 0.12
CA LEU A 127 -5.40 5.49 1.28
C LEU A 127 -6.05 6.85 1.05
N GLY A 128 -6.46 7.11 -0.17
CA GLY A 128 -7.35 8.21 -0.46
C GLY A 128 -7.00 9.00 -1.70
N GLY A 129 -8.06 9.39 -2.38
CA GLY A 129 -8.03 10.18 -3.59
C GLY A 129 -9.38 10.83 -3.88
N SER A 130 -9.65 11.14 -5.13
CA SER A 130 -10.92 11.72 -5.59
C SER A 130 -12.00 10.66 -5.87
N GLY A 131 -11.58 9.39 -6.04
CA GLY A 131 -12.39 8.27 -6.54
C GLY A 131 -11.88 7.75 -7.90
N VAL A 132 -10.98 8.47 -8.56
CA VAL A 132 -10.27 8.02 -9.76
C VAL A 132 -9.42 6.78 -9.45
N ASN A 133 -8.90 6.64 -8.22
CA ASN A 133 -8.18 5.45 -7.75
C ASN A 133 -9.01 4.16 -7.85
N ILE A 134 -10.33 4.21 -7.70
CA ILE A 134 -11.23 3.07 -7.95
C ILE A 134 -11.25 2.73 -9.45
N ALA A 135 -11.33 3.73 -10.32
CA ALA A 135 -11.29 3.53 -11.77
C ALA A 135 -9.92 2.99 -12.21
N LEU A 136 -8.82 3.49 -11.65
CA LEU A 136 -7.47 2.98 -11.88
C LEU A 136 -7.35 1.50 -11.52
N ARG A 137 -7.79 1.09 -10.31
CA ARG A 137 -7.82 -0.31 -9.91
C ARG A 137 -8.60 -1.17 -10.92
N ASN A 138 -9.79 -0.73 -11.30
CA ASN A 138 -10.62 -1.46 -12.23
C ASN A 138 -9.95 -1.59 -13.62
N ALA A 139 -9.31 -0.52 -14.10
CA ALA A 139 -8.58 -0.54 -15.37
C ALA A 139 -7.37 -1.49 -15.34
N ILE A 140 -6.64 -1.56 -14.21
CA ILE A 140 -5.53 -2.52 -14.03
C ILE A 140 -6.09 -3.95 -14.01
N ASN A 141 -7.16 -4.23 -13.25
CA ASN A 141 -7.76 -5.56 -13.16
C ASN A 141 -8.33 -6.07 -14.48
N GLN A 142 -8.78 -5.15 -15.34
CA GLN A 142 -9.29 -5.45 -16.69
C GLN A 142 -8.20 -5.51 -17.77
N GLY A 143 -6.94 -5.25 -17.40
CA GLY A 143 -5.82 -5.24 -18.35
C GLY A 143 -5.76 -4.01 -19.28
N HIS A 144 -6.53 -2.96 -18.99
CA HIS A 144 -6.50 -1.73 -19.79
C HIS A 144 -5.25 -0.88 -19.52
N THR A 145 -4.61 -1.08 -18.36
CA THR A 145 -3.36 -0.43 -18.01
C THR A 145 -2.50 -1.30 -17.10
N VAL A 146 -1.21 -0.95 -17.00
CA VAL A 146 -0.23 -1.66 -16.19
C VAL A 146 -0.08 -1.00 -14.83
N GLY A 147 -0.09 -1.81 -13.76
CA GLY A 147 0.12 -1.34 -12.40
C GLY A 147 0.10 -2.47 -11.38
N PRO A 148 0.34 -2.17 -10.10
CA PRO A 148 0.21 -3.13 -9.00
C PRO A 148 -1.24 -3.56 -8.81
N ARG A 149 -1.46 -4.59 -8.01
CA ARG A 149 -2.79 -4.90 -7.43
C ARG A 149 -3.13 -3.80 -6.44
N VAL A 150 -4.23 -3.09 -6.64
CA VAL A 150 -4.60 -1.91 -5.85
C VAL A 150 -5.78 -2.24 -4.94
N PHE A 151 -5.63 -1.98 -3.64
CA PHE A 151 -6.73 -1.93 -2.66
C PHE A 151 -6.96 -0.47 -2.30
N THR A 152 -8.11 0.09 -2.62
CA THR A 152 -8.33 1.53 -2.47
C THR A 152 -9.43 1.88 -1.47
N ALA A 153 -9.21 2.97 -0.72
CA ALA A 153 -10.21 3.57 0.15
C ALA A 153 -11.18 4.52 -0.59
N GLY A 154 -10.92 4.79 -1.88
CA GLY A 154 -11.65 5.87 -2.57
C GLY A 154 -11.34 7.22 -1.92
N LYS A 155 -12.35 7.89 -1.39
CA LYS A 155 -12.18 9.15 -0.63
C LYS A 155 -11.99 8.86 0.86
N ALA A 156 -11.04 9.51 1.51
CA ALA A 156 -10.90 9.48 2.96
C ALA A 156 -12.12 10.06 3.68
N ILE A 157 -12.30 9.70 4.96
CA ILE A 157 -13.32 10.27 5.84
C ILE A 157 -12.64 11.19 6.86
N ALA A 158 -13.18 12.39 7.03
CA ALA A 158 -12.74 13.43 7.95
C ALA A 158 -13.95 14.04 8.67
N THR A 159 -13.70 14.88 9.67
CA THR A 159 -14.70 15.78 10.25
C THR A 159 -14.65 17.12 9.54
N THR A 160 -15.68 17.98 9.72
CA THR A 160 -15.67 19.37 9.23
C THR A 160 -14.43 20.10 9.75
N GLY A 161 -13.65 20.67 8.84
CA GLY A 161 -12.36 21.31 9.14
C GLY A 161 -11.23 20.33 9.47
N GLY A 162 -11.46 19.03 9.39
CA GLY A 162 -10.47 17.97 9.62
C GLY A 162 -9.43 17.89 8.50
N HIS A 163 -8.39 17.06 8.71
CA HIS A 163 -7.23 16.99 7.80
C HIS A 163 -7.59 16.66 6.36
N ALA A 164 -8.53 15.74 6.15
CA ALA A 164 -8.98 15.34 4.81
C ALA A 164 -10.28 16.03 4.37
N ASP A 165 -10.73 17.07 5.07
CA ASP A 165 -11.83 17.89 4.58
C ASP A 165 -11.42 18.58 3.28
N PRO A 166 -12.06 18.27 2.13
CA PRO A 166 -11.65 18.79 0.83
C PRO A 166 -11.84 20.29 0.69
N THR A 167 -12.58 20.94 1.60
CA THR A 167 -12.89 22.37 1.54
C THR A 167 -11.95 23.25 2.36
N ASN A 168 -11.02 22.67 3.11
CA ASN A 168 -10.05 23.41 3.90
C ASN A 168 -9.26 24.42 3.07
N GLY A 169 -9.28 25.70 3.53
CA GLY A 169 -8.60 26.81 2.85
C GLY A 169 -9.23 27.25 1.54
N THR A 170 -10.45 26.79 1.23
CA THR A 170 -11.17 27.10 0.00
C THR A 170 -12.37 28.02 0.29
N LYS A 171 -12.64 28.93 -0.62
CA LYS A 171 -13.83 29.78 -0.54
C LYS A 171 -15.09 28.92 -0.59
N LYS A 172 -16.01 29.05 0.40
CA LYS A 172 -17.25 28.25 0.51
C LYS A 172 -18.08 28.23 -0.78
N LEU A 173 -18.11 29.36 -1.51
CA LEU A 173 -18.86 29.48 -2.77
C LEU A 173 -18.38 28.49 -3.86
N LEU A 174 -17.10 28.05 -3.79
CA LEU A 174 -16.50 27.14 -4.79
C LEU A 174 -16.72 25.66 -4.44
N MET A 175 -16.76 25.32 -3.15
CA MET A 175 -16.76 23.92 -2.70
C MET A 175 -18.02 23.54 -1.90
N GLY A 176 -18.85 24.50 -1.53
CA GLY A 176 -20.06 24.26 -0.74
C GLY A 176 -19.78 23.85 0.69
N ASP A 177 -20.64 22.99 1.22
CA ASP A 177 -20.60 22.42 2.56
C ASP A 177 -20.69 20.87 2.43
N PRO A 178 -19.57 20.15 2.45
CA PRO A 178 -19.54 18.74 2.14
C PRO A 178 -20.13 17.89 3.27
N GLY A 179 -20.72 16.75 2.91
CA GLY A 179 -21.26 15.76 3.84
C GLY A 179 -20.63 14.37 3.67
N PRO A 180 -21.31 13.33 4.16
CA PRO A 180 -20.80 11.94 4.14
C PRO A 180 -20.39 11.42 2.75
N GLU A 181 -21.06 11.87 1.68
CA GLU A 181 -20.72 11.49 0.31
C GLU A 181 -19.33 11.98 -0.09
N GLN A 182 -19.00 13.21 0.26
CA GLN A 182 -17.68 13.81 0.02
C GLN A 182 -16.64 13.38 1.05
N GLY A 183 -17.05 12.69 2.14
CA GLY A 183 -16.18 12.17 3.19
C GLY A 183 -16.12 13.07 4.43
N VAL A 184 -17.08 13.98 4.64
CA VAL A 184 -17.11 14.80 5.85
C VAL A 184 -18.28 14.37 6.73
N ILE A 185 -17.98 14.08 8.01
CA ILE A 185 -18.95 13.60 9.00
C ILE A 185 -18.81 14.34 10.32
N ASN A 186 -19.90 14.42 11.09
CA ASN A 186 -19.93 15.08 12.39
C ASN A 186 -20.81 14.33 13.40
N SER A 187 -21.15 13.09 13.14
CA SER A 187 -21.88 12.22 14.05
C SER A 187 -21.68 10.73 13.73
N PRO A 188 -21.98 9.82 14.68
CA PRO A 188 -21.95 8.37 14.40
C PRO A 188 -22.88 7.93 13.25
N GLU A 189 -24.01 8.58 13.07
CA GLU A 189 -24.96 8.28 11.98
C GLU A 189 -24.37 8.66 10.62
N GLU A 190 -23.73 9.83 10.52
CA GLU A 190 -23.03 10.27 9.33
C GLU A 190 -21.82 9.39 9.04
N ALA A 191 -21.11 8.92 10.09
CA ALA A 191 -20.01 7.97 9.99
C ALA A 191 -20.47 6.67 9.31
N ARG A 192 -21.58 6.08 9.79
CA ARG A 192 -22.17 4.87 9.17
C ARG A 192 -22.57 5.12 7.72
N LYS A 193 -23.16 6.27 7.43
CA LYS A 193 -23.53 6.66 6.07
C LYS A 193 -22.30 6.79 5.16
N ALA A 194 -21.23 7.41 5.65
CA ALA A 194 -19.99 7.59 4.89
C ALA A 194 -19.34 6.24 4.55
N VAL A 195 -19.24 5.29 5.50
CA VAL A 195 -18.72 3.94 5.25
C VAL A 195 -19.54 3.21 4.19
N ARG A 196 -20.88 3.22 4.32
CA ARG A 196 -21.77 2.60 3.33
C ARG A 196 -21.64 3.23 1.94
N GLN A 197 -21.39 4.53 1.88
CA GLN A 197 -21.14 5.22 0.62
C GLN A 197 -19.81 4.78 0.00
N ARG A 198 -18.74 4.56 0.79
CA ARG A 198 -17.46 4.00 0.30
C ARG A 198 -17.66 2.60 -0.25
N TYR A 199 -18.35 1.72 0.48
CA TYR A 199 -18.71 0.39 0.00
C TYR A 199 -19.51 0.43 -1.31
N LYS A 200 -20.56 1.24 -1.38
CA LYS A 200 -21.38 1.43 -2.58
C LYS A 200 -20.55 1.87 -3.79
N ASN A 201 -19.56 2.73 -3.56
CA ASN A 201 -18.69 3.25 -4.62
C ASN A 201 -17.59 2.25 -5.02
N GLY A 202 -17.45 1.12 -4.30
CA GLY A 202 -16.50 0.06 -4.60
C GLY A 202 -15.13 0.23 -3.92
N ALA A 203 -15.05 0.94 -2.80
CA ALA A 203 -13.83 0.96 -1.98
C ALA A 203 -13.58 -0.42 -1.34
N ASP A 204 -12.30 -0.78 -1.16
CA ASP A 204 -11.85 -2.05 -0.58
C ASP A 204 -11.55 -1.92 0.92
N ASN A 205 -11.31 -0.70 1.38
CA ASN A 205 -10.97 -0.38 2.76
C ASN A 205 -11.44 1.04 3.12
N ILE A 206 -11.35 1.40 4.39
CA ILE A 206 -11.72 2.73 4.88
C ILE A 206 -10.46 3.47 5.34
N LYS A 207 -10.34 4.74 4.96
CA LYS A 207 -9.35 5.68 5.50
C LYS A 207 -10.04 6.77 6.29
N ILE A 208 -9.56 7.02 7.52
CA ILE A 208 -9.94 8.17 8.33
C ILE A 208 -8.73 9.07 8.62
N THR A 209 -8.98 10.31 8.99
CA THR A 209 -7.96 11.23 9.51
C THR A 209 -8.25 11.53 10.98
N ALA A 210 -7.74 10.68 11.88
CA ALA A 210 -8.03 10.73 13.32
C ALA A 210 -7.47 11.98 14.01
N THR A 211 -6.45 12.61 13.42
CA THR A 211 -5.87 13.87 13.89
C THR A 211 -5.72 14.88 12.77
N GLY A 212 -5.39 16.12 13.13
CA GLY A 212 -4.82 17.08 12.20
C GLY A 212 -3.59 16.53 11.49
N GLY A 213 -3.22 17.10 10.35
CA GLY A 213 -2.10 16.67 9.53
C GLY A 213 -1.17 17.81 9.12
N VAL A 214 0.01 17.45 8.65
CA VAL A 214 1.04 18.42 8.25
C VAL A 214 0.63 19.18 6.99
N LEU A 215 0.19 18.48 5.96
CA LEU A 215 -0.02 19.02 4.62
C LEU A 215 -1.40 19.66 4.38
N SER A 216 -2.30 19.68 5.36
CA SER A 216 -3.57 20.43 5.26
C SER A 216 -3.40 21.89 5.62
N VAL A 217 -4.27 22.75 5.07
CA VAL A 217 -4.29 24.20 5.35
C VAL A 217 -4.90 24.51 6.73
N ALA A 218 -5.11 23.51 7.59
CA ALA A 218 -5.56 23.68 8.97
C ALA A 218 -4.40 24.08 9.89
N LYS A 219 -4.68 24.89 10.93
CA LYS A 219 -3.66 25.41 11.84
C LYS A 219 -2.99 24.33 12.67
N ASN A 220 -3.75 23.33 13.12
CA ASN A 220 -3.27 22.29 14.02
C ASN A 220 -3.01 20.97 13.27
N GLY A 221 -1.84 20.38 13.48
CA GLY A 221 -1.43 19.11 12.88
C GLY A 221 -1.53 17.91 13.82
N GLN A 222 -2.09 18.03 15.04
CA GLN A 222 -1.96 17.00 16.09
C GLN A 222 -3.25 16.69 16.83
N ASN A 223 -4.17 17.66 16.95
CA ASN A 223 -5.36 17.48 17.79
C ASN A 223 -6.26 16.38 17.23
N PRO A 224 -6.96 15.63 18.12
CA PRO A 224 -7.95 14.66 17.70
C PRO A 224 -9.06 15.33 16.92
N GLN A 225 -9.58 14.67 15.90
CA GLN A 225 -10.60 15.20 15.00
C GLN A 225 -11.91 14.40 15.02
N PHE A 226 -11.87 13.19 15.59
CA PHE A 226 -13.07 12.38 15.82
C PHE A 226 -13.31 12.17 17.31
N THR A 227 -14.56 12.01 17.69
CA THR A 227 -14.92 11.41 18.98
C THR A 227 -14.69 9.90 18.94
N LEU A 228 -14.63 9.25 20.09
CA LEU A 228 -14.50 7.80 20.15
C LEU A 228 -15.70 7.10 19.51
N GLU A 229 -16.89 7.60 19.73
CA GLU A 229 -18.15 7.04 19.21
C GLU A 229 -18.21 7.10 17.67
N GLU A 230 -17.68 8.16 17.07
CA GLU A 230 -17.57 8.28 15.60
C GLU A 230 -16.60 7.23 15.04
N VAL A 231 -15.43 7.05 15.68
CA VAL A 231 -14.47 6.02 15.24
C VAL A 231 -15.06 4.63 15.39
N GLN A 232 -15.71 4.34 16.52
CA GLN A 232 -16.40 3.05 16.74
C GLN A 232 -17.46 2.80 15.67
N ALA A 233 -18.31 3.79 15.37
CA ALA A 233 -19.33 3.68 14.34
C ALA A 233 -18.75 3.40 12.95
N ILE A 234 -17.57 4.00 12.62
CA ILE A 234 -16.84 3.70 11.39
C ILE A 234 -16.36 2.26 11.39
N CYS A 235 -15.64 1.83 12.43
CA CYS A 235 -15.00 0.52 12.50
C CYS A 235 -16.03 -0.63 12.53
N GLU A 236 -17.10 -0.49 13.31
CA GLU A 236 -18.21 -1.45 13.36
C GLU A 236 -18.85 -1.60 11.99
N THR A 237 -19.20 -0.47 11.34
CA THR A 237 -19.84 -0.52 10.03
C THR A 237 -18.88 -1.06 8.95
N ALA A 238 -17.59 -0.73 8.99
CA ALA A 238 -16.59 -1.28 8.08
C ALA A 238 -16.48 -2.80 8.23
N LYS A 239 -16.49 -3.30 9.47
CA LYS A 239 -16.45 -4.73 9.79
C LYS A 239 -17.64 -5.48 9.19
N ASP A 240 -18.85 -4.90 9.23
CA ASP A 240 -20.06 -5.52 8.63
C ASP A 240 -19.89 -5.75 7.11
N TYR A 241 -19.02 -4.98 6.44
CA TYR A 241 -18.71 -5.11 5.01
C TYR A 241 -17.37 -5.80 4.75
N GLY A 242 -16.71 -6.36 5.77
CA GLY A 242 -15.42 -7.03 5.63
C GLY A 242 -14.25 -6.07 5.32
N MET A 243 -14.41 -4.77 5.59
CA MET A 243 -13.41 -3.75 5.31
C MET A 243 -12.56 -3.44 6.53
N ILE A 244 -11.25 -3.27 6.32
CA ILE A 244 -10.31 -2.76 7.34
C ILE A 244 -10.32 -1.23 7.36
N VAL A 245 -9.91 -0.66 8.51
CA VAL A 245 -9.85 0.80 8.71
C VAL A 245 -8.42 1.23 8.98
N ALA A 246 -7.92 2.20 8.19
CA ALA A 246 -6.64 2.86 8.36
C ALA A 246 -6.84 4.28 8.90
N ALA A 247 -6.05 4.69 9.91
CA ALA A 247 -6.18 5.99 10.53
C ALA A 247 -4.89 6.82 10.44
N HIS A 248 -4.90 7.90 9.66
CA HIS A 248 -3.88 8.94 9.77
C HIS A 248 -3.87 9.53 11.18
N ALA A 249 -2.72 9.55 11.84
CA ALA A 249 -2.59 10.16 13.15
C ALA A 249 -1.15 10.61 13.47
N HIS A 250 -1.00 11.88 13.90
CA HIS A 250 0.26 12.41 14.43
C HIS A 250 0.21 12.63 15.94
N GLY A 251 -0.91 13.06 16.48
CA GLY A 251 -1.07 13.35 17.90
C GLY A 251 -1.56 12.16 18.72
N ASP A 252 -1.11 12.07 19.96
CA ASP A 252 -1.27 10.90 20.83
C ASP A 252 -2.73 10.59 21.15
N GLU A 253 -3.52 11.60 21.59
CA GLU A 253 -4.92 11.42 21.97
C GLU A 253 -5.79 10.90 20.82
N GLY A 254 -5.60 11.43 19.60
CA GLY A 254 -6.33 10.94 18.43
C GLY A 254 -5.95 9.52 18.06
N MET A 255 -4.66 9.13 18.25
CA MET A 255 -4.22 7.73 18.09
C MET A 255 -4.90 6.81 19.10
N GLN A 256 -4.98 7.20 20.37
CA GLN A 256 -5.66 6.40 21.41
C GLN A 256 -7.13 6.19 21.05
N ARG A 257 -7.85 7.24 20.67
CA ARG A 257 -9.25 7.11 20.24
C ARG A 257 -9.38 6.18 19.01
N ALA A 258 -8.46 6.30 18.05
CA ALA A 258 -8.46 5.44 16.87
C ALA A 258 -8.22 3.96 17.24
N VAL A 259 -7.21 3.66 18.06
CA VAL A 259 -6.89 2.30 18.49
C VAL A 259 -8.03 1.68 19.29
N ILE A 260 -8.55 2.41 20.31
CA ILE A 260 -9.68 1.96 21.13
C ILE A 260 -10.95 1.79 20.30
N GLY A 261 -11.14 2.65 19.29
CA GLY A 261 -12.26 2.57 18.35
C GLY A 261 -12.19 1.41 17.36
N GLY A 262 -11.06 0.69 17.28
CA GLY A 262 -10.93 -0.56 16.54
C GLY A 262 -10.28 -0.44 15.16
N VAL A 263 -9.47 0.59 14.90
CA VAL A 263 -8.75 0.69 13.61
C VAL A 263 -7.71 -0.42 13.45
N THR A 264 -7.50 -0.87 12.22
CA THR A 264 -6.53 -1.91 11.88
C THR A 264 -5.11 -1.37 11.86
N THR A 265 -4.92 -0.17 11.32
CA THR A 265 -3.59 0.46 11.21
C THR A 265 -3.61 1.92 11.63
N ILE A 266 -2.51 2.34 12.30
CA ILE A 266 -2.17 3.74 12.51
C ILE A 266 -1.09 4.12 11.49
N GLU A 267 -1.36 5.15 10.74
CA GLU A 267 -0.45 5.70 9.74
C GLU A 267 0.38 6.84 10.38
N HIS A 268 1.69 6.87 10.12
CA HIS A 268 2.68 7.83 10.64
C HIS A 268 3.02 7.67 12.12
N GLY A 269 2.08 7.73 13.03
CA GLY A 269 2.29 7.51 14.48
C GLY A 269 3.25 8.47 15.17
N THR A 270 3.41 9.71 14.69
CA THR A 270 4.58 10.57 14.92
C THR A 270 4.86 10.92 16.39
N LYS A 271 3.83 11.23 17.18
CA LYS A 271 3.95 11.65 18.60
C LYS A 271 3.37 10.59 19.54
N MET A 272 3.47 9.33 19.19
CA MET A 272 2.96 8.21 19.96
C MET A 272 3.65 8.10 21.33
N SER A 273 2.87 8.07 22.38
CA SER A 273 3.34 7.82 23.75
C SER A 273 3.57 6.32 24.02
N ALA A 274 4.25 6.01 25.11
CA ALA A 274 4.40 4.63 25.57
C ALA A 274 3.05 3.97 25.86
N GLN A 275 2.08 4.72 26.42
CA GLN A 275 0.72 4.24 26.68
C GLN A 275 0.01 3.86 25.37
N THR A 276 0.13 4.68 24.32
CA THR A 276 -0.47 4.39 23.01
C THR A 276 0.18 3.16 22.36
N MET A 277 1.51 2.98 22.52
CA MET A 277 2.19 1.76 22.07
C MET A 277 1.64 0.52 22.76
N ASP A 278 1.39 0.59 24.08
CA ASP A 278 0.80 -0.51 24.85
C ASP A 278 -0.63 -0.82 24.39
N LEU A 279 -1.43 0.21 24.11
CA LEU A 279 -2.76 0.03 23.52
C LEU A 279 -2.69 -0.64 22.15
N MET A 280 -1.75 -0.21 21.28
CA MET A 280 -1.59 -0.86 19.97
C MET A 280 -1.23 -2.34 20.08
N ILE A 281 -0.37 -2.70 21.03
CA ILE A 281 -0.04 -4.10 21.31
C ILE A 281 -1.28 -4.85 21.82
N GLN A 282 -2.00 -4.28 22.77
CA GLN A 282 -3.21 -4.87 23.36
C GLN A 282 -4.32 -5.12 22.32
N TYR A 283 -4.54 -4.16 21.41
CA TYR A 283 -5.58 -4.25 20.40
C TYR A 283 -5.12 -4.92 19.09
N GLY A 284 -3.82 -5.24 18.97
CA GLY A 284 -3.26 -5.83 17.74
C GLY A 284 -3.17 -4.87 16.57
N THR A 285 -3.22 -3.56 16.82
CA THR A 285 -3.15 -2.53 15.79
C THR A 285 -1.73 -2.41 15.25
N TYR A 286 -1.59 -2.27 13.92
CA TYR A 286 -0.29 -2.12 13.26
C TYR A 286 0.11 -0.65 13.13
N LEU A 287 1.43 -0.37 13.22
CA LEU A 287 2.01 0.90 12.84
C LEU A 287 2.52 0.82 11.40
N VAL A 288 2.09 1.77 10.56
CA VAL A 288 2.60 2.02 9.21
C VAL A 288 3.40 3.32 9.24
N PRO A 289 4.75 3.30 9.26
CA PRO A 289 5.55 4.43 9.72
C PRO A 289 5.70 5.57 8.72
N THR A 290 5.77 5.29 7.42
CA THR A 290 5.88 6.31 6.35
C THR A 290 7.03 7.32 6.55
N ILE A 291 8.20 6.83 6.94
CA ILE A 291 9.37 7.67 7.26
C ILE A 291 9.84 8.42 6.03
N THR A 292 9.77 7.77 4.86
CA THR A 292 10.15 8.35 3.56
C THR A 292 9.38 9.64 3.27
N ALA A 293 8.06 9.61 3.42
CA ALA A 293 7.23 10.81 3.25
C ALA A 293 7.61 11.91 4.23
N GLY A 294 7.83 11.52 5.49
CA GLY A 294 8.30 12.45 6.50
C GLY A 294 9.57 13.17 6.08
N LYS A 295 10.61 12.44 5.67
CA LYS A 295 11.89 13.04 5.21
C LYS A 295 11.69 13.94 4.00
N ALA A 296 10.92 13.50 3.00
CA ALA A 296 10.62 14.30 1.82
C ALA A 296 9.90 15.62 2.16
N VAL A 297 8.92 15.57 3.08
CA VAL A 297 8.22 16.78 3.55
C VAL A 297 9.17 17.74 4.25
N ALA A 298 10.07 17.27 5.10
CA ALA A 298 11.06 18.12 5.77
C ALA A 298 12.03 18.79 4.78
N ASP A 299 12.47 18.06 3.76
CA ASP A 299 13.38 18.59 2.75
C ASP A 299 12.69 19.61 1.85
N ASN A 300 11.48 19.31 1.39
CA ASN A 300 10.67 20.23 0.59
C ASN A 300 10.30 21.52 1.36
N ALA A 301 10.10 21.43 2.69
CA ALA A 301 9.82 22.60 3.52
C ALA A 301 10.97 23.61 3.59
N LYS A 302 12.20 23.20 3.28
CA LYS A 302 13.38 24.08 3.18
C LYS A 302 13.41 24.88 1.87
N ILE A 303 12.64 24.46 0.87
CA ILE A 303 12.56 25.11 -0.45
C ILE A 303 11.53 26.24 -0.37
N LYS A 304 11.97 27.48 -0.53
CA LYS A 304 11.08 28.65 -0.48
C LYS A 304 9.96 28.55 -1.50
N GLY A 305 8.71 28.64 -1.04
CA GLY A 305 7.51 28.63 -1.89
C GLY A 305 7.06 27.24 -2.35
N PHE A 306 7.72 26.15 -1.90
CA PHE A 306 7.26 24.80 -2.21
C PHE A 306 5.92 24.49 -1.51
N TYR A 307 5.78 24.85 -0.24
CA TYR A 307 4.54 24.75 0.52
C TYR A 307 3.98 26.14 0.87
N PRO A 308 2.65 26.25 1.07
CA PRO A 308 2.06 27.39 1.75
C PRO A 308 2.71 27.66 3.13
N GLU A 309 2.84 28.93 3.52
CA GLU A 309 3.53 29.32 4.76
C GLU A 309 3.00 28.64 6.02
N ILE A 310 1.69 28.34 6.08
CA ILE A 310 1.06 27.65 7.22
C ILE A 310 1.55 26.21 7.40
N ILE A 311 2.09 25.57 6.36
CA ILE A 311 2.55 24.17 6.39
C ILE A 311 3.98 24.07 6.89
N VAL A 312 4.85 25.01 6.53
CA VAL A 312 6.28 24.96 6.83
C VAL A 312 6.59 24.71 8.31
N PRO A 313 6.02 25.45 9.28
CA PRO A 313 6.30 25.21 10.70
C PRO A 313 5.85 23.83 11.16
N LYS A 314 4.72 23.32 10.67
CA LYS A 314 4.22 21.98 11.00
C LYS A 314 5.15 20.89 10.47
N ALA A 315 5.63 21.04 9.24
CA ALA A 315 6.59 20.12 8.62
C ALA A 315 7.90 20.03 9.43
N LEU A 316 8.45 21.17 9.82
CA LEU A 316 9.69 21.23 10.58
C LEU A 316 9.56 20.75 12.03
N GLU A 317 8.38 20.87 12.64
CA GLU A 317 8.13 20.41 14.02
C GLU A 317 7.83 18.90 14.11
N ILE A 318 6.93 18.41 13.23
CA ILE A 318 6.34 17.08 13.38
C ILE A 318 7.24 16.01 12.76
N VAL A 319 7.71 16.26 11.57
CA VAL A 319 8.37 15.26 10.75
C VAL A 319 9.66 14.68 11.34
N PRO A 320 10.57 15.44 11.97
CA PRO A 320 11.80 14.87 12.55
C PRO A 320 11.54 13.81 13.63
N LYS A 321 10.31 13.72 14.14
CA LYS A 321 9.94 12.80 15.23
C LYS A 321 9.54 11.41 14.72
N ILE A 322 9.12 11.27 13.46
CA ILE A 322 8.57 10.02 12.91
C ILE A 322 9.54 8.85 13.10
N GLN A 323 10.76 8.97 12.60
CA GLN A 323 11.75 7.89 12.64
C GLN A 323 12.13 7.49 14.07
N ASN A 324 12.25 8.48 14.98
CA ASN A 324 12.56 8.20 16.39
C ASN A 324 11.39 7.51 17.11
N THR A 325 10.14 7.89 16.79
CA THR A 325 8.95 7.25 17.37
C THR A 325 8.82 5.82 16.83
N PHE A 326 9.06 5.61 15.54
CA PHE A 326 9.11 4.27 14.95
C PHE A 326 10.12 3.37 15.68
N ALA A 327 11.35 3.84 15.92
CA ALA A 327 12.36 3.08 16.64
C ALA A 327 11.90 2.64 18.05
N LYS A 328 11.21 3.54 18.77
CA LYS A 328 10.64 3.24 20.11
C LYS A 328 9.50 2.24 20.02
N ALA A 329 8.59 2.40 19.06
CA ALA A 329 7.46 1.50 18.86
C ALA A 329 7.92 0.09 18.50
N TYR A 330 8.85 -0.03 17.54
CA TYR A 330 9.48 -1.29 17.17
C TYR A 330 10.12 -1.98 18.38
N LYS A 331 10.99 -1.27 19.12
CA LYS A 331 11.66 -1.81 20.30
C LYS A 331 10.68 -2.25 21.41
N ARG A 332 9.50 -1.62 21.49
CA ARG A 332 8.45 -1.96 22.47
C ARG A 332 7.62 -3.17 22.05
N GLY A 333 7.70 -3.62 20.81
CA GLY A 333 6.97 -4.77 20.28
C GLY A 333 5.63 -4.40 19.62
N VAL A 334 5.44 -3.15 19.20
CA VAL A 334 4.29 -2.79 18.35
C VAL A 334 4.41 -3.51 17.01
N ASN A 335 3.32 -4.07 16.51
CA ASN A 335 3.28 -4.69 15.19
C ASN A 335 3.61 -3.66 14.09
N ILE A 336 4.62 -3.93 13.28
CA ILE A 336 5.03 -3.05 12.19
C ILE A 336 4.54 -3.59 10.85
N ALA A 337 3.91 -2.73 10.06
CA ALA A 337 3.52 -2.99 8.68
C ALA A 337 4.19 -1.94 7.77
N PHE A 338 4.62 -2.35 6.59
CA PHE A 338 5.33 -1.48 5.66
C PHE A 338 4.36 -0.56 4.92
N GLY A 339 4.68 0.72 4.84
CA GLY A 339 3.98 1.69 4.00
C GLY A 339 4.73 3.01 3.95
N THR A 340 4.61 3.73 2.83
CA THR A 340 5.54 4.80 2.47
C THR A 340 4.91 6.18 2.37
N ASP A 341 3.61 6.27 2.10
CA ASP A 341 2.88 7.49 1.73
C ASP A 341 3.40 8.09 0.39
N ALA A 342 3.78 7.19 -0.56
CA ALA A 342 4.14 7.60 -1.91
C ALA A 342 2.99 8.39 -2.56
N GLY A 343 3.33 9.48 -3.23
CA GLY A 343 2.41 10.56 -3.63
C GLY A 343 2.69 11.84 -2.84
N VAL A 344 3.19 11.74 -1.60
CA VAL A 344 3.81 12.86 -0.88
C VAL A 344 5.24 13.10 -1.38
N PHE A 345 5.86 12.07 -1.91
CA PHE A 345 7.11 12.08 -2.65
C PHE A 345 6.93 11.28 -3.96
N PRO A 346 7.90 11.32 -4.92
CA PRO A 346 7.74 10.64 -6.20
C PRO A 346 7.56 9.13 -6.06
N HIS A 347 6.59 8.58 -6.78
CA HIS A 347 6.39 7.14 -6.92
C HIS A 347 7.64 6.45 -7.48
N GLY A 348 7.88 5.21 -7.11
CA GLY A 348 9.08 4.45 -7.47
C GLY A 348 10.24 4.59 -6.49
N LEU A 349 10.17 5.52 -5.53
CA LEU A 349 11.12 5.65 -4.44
C LEU A 349 10.67 4.98 -3.14
N ASN A 350 9.63 4.17 -3.20
CA ASN A 350 9.01 3.48 -2.05
C ASN A 350 10.02 2.63 -1.27
N ALA A 351 10.98 2.00 -1.94
CA ALA A 351 11.98 1.13 -1.32
C ALA A 351 12.94 1.85 -0.35
N LYS A 352 13.01 3.18 -0.37
CA LYS A 352 13.78 3.96 0.64
C LYS A 352 13.30 3.72 2.06
N GLU A 353 12.03 3.37 2.24
CA GLU A 353 11.46 3.06 3.55
C GLU A 353 12.21 1.93 4.24
N PHE A 354 12.60 0.88 3.50
CA PHE A 354 13.40 -0.22 4.04
C PHE A 354 14.69 0.27 4.71
N GLY A 355 15.44 1.15 4.02
CA GLY A 355 16.67 1.73 4.56
C GLY A 355 16.42 2.49 5.86
N TYR A 356 15.39 3.34 5.89
CA TYR A 356 15.07 4.14 7.07
C TYR A 356 14.58 3.30 8.26
N MET A 357 13.92 2.17 8.02
CA MET A 357 13.53 1.23 9.08
C MET A 357 14.77 0.50 9.64
N VAL A 358 15.70 0.09 8.77
CA VAL A 358 16.94 -0.57 9.16
C VAL A 358 17.90 0.37 9.89
N ASP A 359 18.00 1.63 9.48
CA ASP A 359 18.84 2.67 10.09
C ASP A 359 18.60 2.86 11.60
N VAL A 360 17.41 2.52 12.07
CA VAL A 360 17.01 2.65 13.48
C VAL A 360 16.94 1.32 14.22
N GLY A 361 17.50 0.26 13.65
CA GLY A 361 17.76 -1.01 14.31
C GLY A 361 16.79 -2.15 14.00
N MET A 362 15.89 -2.00 13.02
CA MET A 362 15.09 -3.12 12.54
C MET A 362 15.97 -4.03 11.66
N PRO A 363 16.06 -5.35 11.90
CA PRO A 363 16.82 -6.24 11.05
C PRO A 363 16.31 -6.23 9.59
N PRO A 364 17.20 -6.29 8.59
CA PRO A 364 16.78 -6.29 7.17
C PRO A 364 15.74 -7.36 6.83
N MET A 365 15.82 -8.56 7.41
CA MET A 365 14.84 -9.62 7.20
C MET A 365 13.46 -9.22 7.73
N GLU A 366 13.38 -8.59 8.90
CA GLU A 366 12.10 -8.14 9.47
C GLU A 366 11.50 -6.97 8.67
N ALA A 367 12.36 -6.10 8.12
CA ALA A 367 11.91 -5.06 7.18
C ALA A 367 11.31 -5.68 5.90
N LEU A 368 11.93 -6.72 5.33
CA LEU A 368 11.36 -7.49 4.21
C LEU A 368 10.04 -8.17 4.59
N GLN A 369 9.98 -8.80 5.76
CA GLN A 369 8.77 -9.45 6.26
C GLN A 369 7.63 -8.45 6.45
N SER A 370 7.92 -7.22 6.88
CA SER A 370 6.90 -6.18 7.04
C SER A 370 6.23 -5.80 5.71
N ALA A 371 6.99 -5.81 4.59
CA ALA A 371 6.50 -5.49 3.24
C ALA A 371 5.98 -6.72 2.46
N THR A 372 5.97 -7.89 3.07
CA THR A 372 5.56 -9.14 2.43
C THR A 372 4.50 -9.86 3.27
N ILE A 373 4.89 -10.80 4.12
CA ILE A 373 3.96 -11.63 4.91
C ILE A 373 3.09 -10.82 5.87
N THR A 374 3.65 -9.80 6.52
CA THR A 374 2.88 -8.96 7.45
C THR A 374 1.81 -8.16 6.70
N ASN A 375 2.18 -7.54 5.60
CA ASN A 375 1.25 -6.75 4.80
C ASN A 375 0.20 -7.62 4.11
N ALA A 376 0.56 -8.83 3.65
CA ALA A 376 -0.40 -9.81 3.16
C ALA A 376 -1.42 -10.17 4.25
N LYS A 377 -0.96 -10.37 5.50
CA LYS A 377 -1.84 -10.63 6.65
C LYS A 377 -2.79 -9.47 6.93
N VAL A 378 -2.30 -8.22 6.90
CA VAL A 378 -3.15 -7.03 7.11
C VAL A 378 -4.23 -6.91 6.05
N LEU A 379 -3.93 -7.30 4.80
CA LEU A 379 -4.90 -7.30 3.69
C LEU A 379 -5.81 -8.53 3.66
N GLY A 380 -5.60 -9.53 4.54
CA GLY A 380 -6.36 -10.78 4.52
C GLY A 380 -5.97 -11.75 3.40
N LEU A 381 -4.74 -11.62 2.86
CA LEU A 381 -4.23 -12.37 1.70
C LEU A 381 -3.05 -13.30 2.06
N SER A 382 -2.98 -13.76 3.30
CA SER A 382 -1.87 -14.61 3.79
C SER A 382 -1.70 -15.93 3.03
N GLU A 383 -2.77 -16.44 2.40
CA GLU A 383 -2.76 -17.70 1.64
C GLU A 383 -2.49 -17.49 0.15
N GLU A 384 -2.24 -16.24 -0.29
CA GLU A 384 -2.07 -15.91 -1.69
C GLU A 384 -0.81 -15.11 -1.98
N LEU A 385 -0.35 -14.29 -1.01
CA LEU A 385 0.72 -13.30 -1.19
C LEU A 385 1.73 -13.30 -0.04
N GLY A 386 2.87 -12.64 -0.29
CA GLY A 386 3.90 -12.36 0.70
C GLY A 386 4.90 -13.48 0.89
N GLN A 387 4.73 -14.60 0.18
CA GLN A 387 5.64 -15.75 0.21
C GLN A 387 5.93 -16.26 -1.20
N LEU A 388 7.10 -16.87 -1.39
CA LEU A 388 7.36 -17.74 -2.53
C LEU A 388 7.05 -19.18 -2.09
N LYS A 389 5.86 -19.67 -2.46
CA LYS A 389 5.33 -20.96 -2.01
C LYS A 389 4.40 -21.55 -3.05
N GLU A 390 4.34 -22.88 -3.14
CA GLU A 390 3.40 -23.56 -4.03
C GLU A 390 1.95 -23.16 -3.76
N GLY A 391 1.20 -22.86 -4.82
CA GLY A 391 -0.18 -22.39 -4.77
C GLY A 391 -0.33 -20.88 -4.62
N TYR A 392 0.73 -20.13 -4.29
CA TYR A 392 0.71 -18.68 -4.17
C TYR A 392 0.80 -17.99 -5.52
N LEU A 393 0.30 -16.77 -5.59
CA LEU A 393 0.44 -15.92 -6.78
C LEU A 393 1.93 -15.66 -7.07
N ALA A 394 2.29 -15.76 -8.34
CA ALA A 394 3.65 -15.52 -8.80
C ALA A 394 3.92 -14.01 -8.88
N ASP A 395 3.95 -13.37 -7.71
CA ASP A 395 4.40 -12.01 -7.47
C ASP A 395 5.85 -12.09 -7.00
N ILE A 396 6.81 -11.85 -7.89
CA ILE A 396 8.23 -12.15 -7.69
C ILE A 396 9.08 -10.95 -8.10
N VAL A 397 10.05 -10.60 -7.26
CA VAL A 397 11.06 -9.59 -7.58
C VAL A 397 12.46 -10.14 -7.38
N ALA A 398 13.45 -9.58 -8.09
CA ALA A 398 14.84 -9.92 -7.89
C ALA A 398 15.74 -8.68 -7.84
N THR A 399 16.86 -8.83 -7.12
CA THR A 399 17.96 -7.87 -7.03
C THR A 399 19.29 -8.57 -7.29
N ASN A 400 20.30 -7.82 -7.75
CA ASN A 400 21.62 -8.40 -7.99
C ASN A 400 22.30 -8.82 -6.67
N ASP A 401 22.14 -8.01 -5.61
CA ASP A 401 22.76 -8.24 -4.32
C ASP A 401 21.78 -8.84 -3.29
N ASP A 402 22.33 -9.26 -2.16
CA ASP A 402 21.60 -9.82 -1.03
C ASP A 402 21.08 -8.69 -0.12
N PRO A 403 19.75 -8.45 -0.08
CA PRO A 403 19.17 -7.36 0.71
C PRO A 403 19.32 -7.57 2.23
N THR A 404 19.58 -8.78 2.69
CA THR A 404 19.84 -9.02 4.11
C THR A 404 21.22 -8.52 4.55
N LYS A 405 22.13 -8.27 3.59
CA LYS A 405 23.46 -7.69 3.82
C LYS A 405 23.53 -6.22 3.44
N ASN A 406 22.80 -5.83 2.40
CA ASN A 406 22.71 -4.46 1.91
C ASN A 406 21.27 -4.14 1.52
N ILE A 407 20.52 -3.56 2.44
CA ILE A 407 19.09 -3.29 2.23
C ILE A 407 18.85 -2.28 1.09
N ALA A 408 19.80 -1.39 0.80
CA ALA A 408 19.68 -0.38 -0.26
C ALA A 408 19.59 -1.01 -1.67
N THR A 409 19.95 -2.29 -1.86
CA THR A 409 19.77 -2.96 -3.15
C THR A 409 18.30 -3.03 -3.56
N LEU A 410 17.36 -2.94 -2.60
CA LEU A 410 15.91 -2.93 -2.88
C LEU A 410 15.46 -1.67 -3.64
N GLU A 411 16.24 -0.58 -3.62
CA GLU A 411 15.98 0.60 -4.45
C GLU A 411 16.29 0.34 -5.94
N HIS A 412 16.92 -0.79 -6.28
CA HIS A 412 17.39 -1.17 -7.61
C HIS A 412 16.93 -2.58 -8.00
N VAL A 413 15.62 -2.83 -7.89
CA VAL A 413 15.01 -4.09 -8.34
C VAL A 413 15.28 -4.28 -9.84
N THR A 414 15.80 -5.44 -10.22
CA THR A 414 16.17 -5.77 -11.61
C THR A 414 15.09 -6.57 -12.33
N PHE A 415 14.26 -7.31 -11.61
CA PHE A 415 13.19 -8.12 -12.16
C PHE A 415 11.89 -7.92 -11.40
N VAL A 416 10.77 -7.85 -12.13
CA VAL A 416 9.42 -7.77 -11.56
C VAL A 416 8.47 -8.66 -12.34
N MET A 417 7.87 -9.61 -11.64
CA MET A 417 6.76 -10.44 -12.10
C MET A 417 5.55 -10.22 -11.18
N LYS A 418 4.37 -10.06 -11.75
CA LYS A 418 3.10 -10.00 -11.03
C LYS A 418 2.11 -10.96 -11.69
N GLU A 419 1.53 -11.86 -10.90
CA GLU A 419 0.60 -12.91 -11.39
C GLU A 419 1.18 -13.65 -12.61
N GLY A 420 2.47 -14.01 -12.56
CA GLY A 420 3.17 -14.74 -13.62
C GLY A 420 3.54 -13.93 -14.86
N VAL A 421 3.10 -12.67 -14.95
CA VAL A 421 3.45 -11.76 -16.05
C VAL A 421 4.70 -10.97 -15.70
N ILE A 422 5.70 -11.02 -16.60
CA ILE A 422 6.97 -10.28 -16.44
C ILE A 422 6.77 -8.84 -16.92
N TYR A 423 7.05 -7.87 -16.06
CA TYR A 423 6.97 -6.45 -16.34
C TYR A 423 8.35 -5.77 -16.45
N LYS A 424 9.34 -6.36 -15.81
CA LYS A 424 10.74 -5.90 -15.84
C LYS A 424 11.66 -7.12 -15.85
N ASN A 425 12.66 -7.09 -16.75
CA ASN A 425 13.68 -8.12 -16.87
C ASN A 425 14.99 -7.50 -17.38
#